data_f16b2c149746612a594fae4d3e56c55c
#
_entry.id   f16b2c149746612a594fae4d3e56c55c
#
_cell.length_a   1.000
_cell.length_b   1.000
_cell.length_c   1.000
_cell.angle_alpha   90.00
_cell.angle_beta   90.00
_cell.angle_gamma   90.00
#
_symmetry.space_group_name_H-M   'P 1'
#
loop_
_entity.id
_entity.type
_entity.pdbx_description
1 polymer ?
#
loop_
_entity_poly.entity_id
_entity_poly.type
_entity_poly.pdbx_seq_one_letter_code
_entity_poly.pdbx_strand_id
1 'polypeptide(L)'
;PTGAVGVDEIIKDKPVINVSGCPPIGEVITATISYILTHDAPPKVDAEGRPLFAYDQRIHDSCPRRAHFDAGQFVRSFDDAGARSGWCLYEVGCKGPSTFSPCPIIQWNMKSGWPIGAGHPCIGCTEKHFFDRFTPFYSTLPDVEGLGIEASAEKVGWGLIGVAAVGTAIHGSVTTVKSMARRRSAHDEELLAAFGEMDDHHHAGGLVGRNLLAGGHEVFEEPRSGTAGTDSGATSPDDTDTDTNNSGKGE
;
A
#
# COMPACT_ATOMS: atom_id res chain seq x y z
N PRO A 1 3.73 23.29 -25.24
CA PRO A 1 3.17 24.27 -24.30
C PRO A 1 2.34 25.31 -25.02
N THR A 2 1.13 25.56 -24.50
CA THR A 2 0.19 26.55 -25.08
C THR A 2 0.57 27.98 -24.71
N GLY A 3 1.35 28.20 -23.64
CA GLY A 3 1.65 29.50 -23.06
C GLY A 3 0.44 30.15 -22.37
N ALA A 4 -0.66 29.40 -22.16
CA ALA A 4 -1.82 29.90 -21.46
C ALA A 4 -1.50 30.02 -19.95
N VAL A 5 -1.93 31.12 -19.34
CA VAL A 5 -1.68 31.45 -17.93
C VAL A 5 -2.98 31.85 -17.25
N GLY A 6 -3.04 31.71 -15.93
CA GLY A 6 -4.18 32.15 -15.12
C GLY A 6 -4.25 33.67 -15.00
N VAL A 7 -5.44 34.19 -14.67
CA VAL A 7 -5.66 35.62 -14.43
C VAL A 7 -4.75 36.13 -13.28
N ASP A 8 -4.54 35.29 -12.28
CA ASP A 8 -3.69 35.54 -11.13
C ASP A 8 -2.19 35.71 -11.51
N GLU A 9 -1.78 35.18 -12.66
CA GLU A 9 -0.42 35.35 -13.16
C GLU A 9 -0.19 36.70 -13.85
N ILE A 10 -1.27 37.30 -14.35
CA ILE A 10 -1.24 38.59 -15.05
C ILE A 10 -1.55 39.73 -14.08
N ILE A 11 -2.61 39.59 -13.26
CA ILE A 11 -3.05 40.61 -12.32
C ILE A 11 -2.39 40.39 -10.98
N LYS A 12 -1.45 41.25 -10.61
CA LYS A 12 -0.67 41.16 -9.36
C LYS A 12 -1.03 42.23 -8.33
N ASP A 13 -1.74 43.26 -8.74
CA ASP A 13 -2.07 44.43 -7.91
C ASP A 13 -3.41 44.27 -7.17
N LYS A 14 -4.14 43.18 -7.43
CA LYS A 14 -5.45 42.91 -6.82
C LYS A 14 -5.52 41.46 -6.34
N PRO A 15 -6.26 41.20 -5.25
CA PRO A 15 -6.54 39.85 -4.84
C PRO A 15 -7.39 39.14 -5.91
N VAL A 16 -6.95 37.95 -6.32
CA VAL A 16 -7.66 37.11 -7.28
C VAL A 16 -8.10 35.81 -6.58
N ILE A 17 -9.36 35.44 -6.73
CA ILE A 17 -9.91 34.17 -6.26
C ILE A 17 -10.16 33.30 -7.49
N ASN A 18 -9.49 32.18 -7.58
CA ASN A 18 -9.58 31.26 -8.71
C ASN A 18 -10.72 30.24 -8.49
N VAL A 19 -11.84 30.39 -9.13
CA VAL A 19 -12.86 29.34 -9.22
C VAL A 19 -12.56 28.52 -10.47
N SER A 20 -11.72 27.51 -10.28
CA SER A 20 -11.13 26.73 -11.38
C SER A 20 -12.09 25.67 -11.91
N GLY A 21 -11.98 25.36 -13.20
CA GLY A 21 -12.76 24.32 -13.89
C GLY A 21 -12.93 24.63 -15.37
N CYS A 22 -13.33 23.62 -16.13
CA CYS A 22 -13.57 23.78 -17.58
C CYS A 22 -14.88 23.08 -18.00
N PRO A 23 -16.02 23.73 -17.74
CA PRO A 23 -16.24 24.99 -17.03
C PRO A 23 -16.19 24.85 -15.50
N PRO A 24 -16.02 25.97 -14.75
CA PRO A 24 -16.18 25.97 -13.31
C PRO A 24 -17.64 25.68 -12.90
N ILE A 25 -17.81 25.09 -11.72
CA ILE A 25 -19.14 24.75 -11.20
C ILE A 25 -19.86 26.04 -10.77
N GLY A 26 -21.04 26.29 -11.33
CA GLY A 26 -21.81 27.52 -11.09
C GLY A 26 -22.17 27.74 -9.63
N GLU A 27 -22.47 26.68 -8.89
CA GLU A 27 -22.78 26.72 -7.48
C GLU A 27 -21.57 27.20 -6.64
N VAL A 28 -20.34 26.84 -7.05
CA VAL A 28 -19.11 27.30 -6.38
C VAL A 28 -18.87 28.80 -6.65
N ILE A 29 -19.13 29.25 -7.87
CA ILE A 29 -19.06 30.69 -8.20
C ILE A 29 -20.06 31.46 -7.34
N THR A 30 -21.29 31.02 -7.29
CA THR A 30 -22.37 31.67 -6.51
C THR A 30 -22.04 31.67 -5.02
N ALA A 31 -21.56 30.53 -4.48
CA ALA A 31 -21.17 30.43 -3.07
C ALA A 31 -19.99 31.37 -2.73
N THR A 32 -19.00 31.47 -3.63
CA THR A 32 -17.85 32.38 -3.45
C THR A 32 -18.29 33.84 -3.38
N ILE A 33 -19.17 34.28 -4.33
CA ILE A 33 -19.70 35.64 -4.35
C ILE A 33 -20.55 35.89 -3.10
N SER A 34 -21.45 34.97 -2.76
CA SER A 34 -22.29 35.07 -1.56
C SER A 34 -21.46 35.17 -0.27
N TYR A 35 -20.38 34.43 -0.17
CA TYR A 35 -19.47 34.48 0.96
C TYR A 35 -18.89 35.89 1.11
N ILE A 36 -18.36 36.46 0.02
CA ILE A 36 -17.75 37.81 0.03
C ILE A 36 -18.78 38.86 0.45
N LEU A 37 -19.99 38.79 -0.12
CA LEU A 37 -21.07 39.75 0.18
C LEU A 37 -21.57 39.64 1.63
N THR A 38 -21.55 38.46 2.20
CA THR A 38 -22.04 38.24 3.59
C THR A 38 -21.00 38.58 4.65
N HIS A 39 -19.73 38.31 4.36
CA HIS A 39 -18.66 38.45 5.34
C HIS A 39 -17.78 39.69 5.12
N ASP A 40 -18.01 40.45 4.04
CA ASP A 40 -17.16 41.57 3.61
C ASP A 40 -15.66 41.21 3.54
N ALA A 41 -15.38 39.95 3.24
CA ALA A 41 -14.04 39.38 3.20
C ALA A 41 -13.99 38.18 2.23
N PRO A 42 -12.82 37.91 1.59
CA PRO A 42 -12.67 36.75 0.76
C PRO A 42 -12.64 35.45 1.59
N PRO A 43 -13.09 34.31 1.05
CA PRO A 43 -12.95 33.01 1.69
C PRO A 43 -11.46 32.65 1.81
N LYS A 44 -11.13 31.71 2.71
CA LYS A 44 -9.80 31.12 2.74
C LYS A 44 -9.52 30.39 1.44
N VAL A 45 -8.32 30.55 0.90
CA VAL A 45 -7.89 29.93 -0.35
C VAL A 45 -6.68 29.02 -0.15
N ASP A 46 -6.47 28.11 -1.08
CA ASP A 46 -5.27 27.27 -1.17
C ASP A 46 -4.10 28.02 -1.85
N ALA A 47 -2.99 27.29 -2.09
CA ALA A 47 -1.82 27.86 -2.76
C ALA A 47 -2.08 28.32 -4.20
N GLU A 48 -3.10 27.77 -4.84
CA GLU A 48 -3.51 28.12 -6.19
C GLU A 48 -4.59 29.25 -6.22
N GLY A 49 -4.91 29.84 -5.07
CA GLY A 49 -5.93 30.86 -4.92
C GLY A 49 -7.37 30.36 -5.01
N ARG A 50 -7.60 29.03 -4.86
CA ARG A 50 -8.95 28.43 -4.94
C ARG A 50 -9.61 28.39 -3.57
N PRO A 51 -10.94 28.65 -3.45
CA PRO A 51 -11.65 28.59 -2.18
C PRO A 51 -11.55 27.21 -1.52
N LEU A 52 -10.98 27.12 -0.31
CA LEU A 52 -10.81 25.85 0.42
C LEU A 52 -12.12 25.11 0.67
N PHE A 53 -13.25 25.82 0.85
CA PHE A 53 -14.54 25.15 1.06
C PHE A 53 -14.98 24.28 -0.11
N ALA A 54 -14.37 24.44 -1.29
CA ALA A 54 -14.69 23.68 -2.50
C ALA A 54 -13.50 22.84 -3.02
N TYR A 55 -12.26 23.28 -2.77
CA TYR A 55 -11.06 22.67 -3.37
C TYR A 55 -10.09 22.06 -2.35
N ASP A 56 -10.54 21.70 -1.16
CA ASP A 56 -9.72 21.10 -0.13
C ASP A 56 -9.52 19.58 -0.29
N GLN A 57 -10.36 18.92 -1.10
CA GLN A 57 -10.33 17.49 -1.30
C GLN A 57 -10.04 17.11 -2.75
N ARG A 58 -9.28 16.03 -2.92
CA ARG A 58 -9.06 15.45 -4.25
C ARG A 58 -10.30 14.70 -4.72
N ILE A 59 -10.52 14.73 -6.03
CA ILE A 59 -11.60 13.97 -6.68
C ILE A 59 -11.54 12.49 -6.28
N HIS A 60 -10.34 11.91 -6.24
CA HIS A 60 -10.13 10.49 -5.92
C HIS A 60 -10.63 10.11 -4.52
N ASP A 61 -10.51 11.01 -3.54
CA ASP A 61 -10.86 10.73 -2.14
C ASP A 61 -12.38 10.57 -1.93
N SER A 62 -13.18 11.26 -2.76
CA SER A 62 -14.65 11.20 -2.72
C SER A 62 -15.28 10.56 -3.96
N CYS A 63 -14.47 9.87 -4.77
CA CYS A 63 -14.95 9.27 -6.01
C CYS A 63 -15.78 8.00 -5.73
N PRO A 64 -17.00 7.88 -6.32
CA PRO A 64 -17.83 6.68 -6.15
C PRO A 64 -17.20 5.42 -6.76
N ARG A 65 -16.20 5.57 -7.67
CA ARG A 65 -15.44 4.45 -8.24
C ARG A 65 -14.19 4.08 -7.42
N ARG A 66 -13.99 4.67 -6.22
CA ARG A 66 -12.83 4.44 -5.38
C ARG A 66 -12.70 2.96 -4.97
N ALA A 67 -13.81 2.30 -4.65
CA ALA A 67 -13.80 0.88 -4.29
C ALA A 67 -13.25 -0.01 -5.42
N HIS A 68 -13.51 0.34 -6.68
CA HIS A 68 -12.94 -0.39 -7.83
C HIS A 68 -11.43 -0.14 -7.97
N PHE A 69 -10.95 1.05 -7.65
CA PHE A 69 -9.51 1.33 -7.60
C PHE A 69 -8.82 0.45 -6.56
N ASP A 70 -9.36 0.42 -5.35
CA ASP A 70 -8.80 -0.35 -4.24
C ASP A 70 -8.85 -1.88 -4.50
N ALA A 71 -9.82 -2.34 -5.30
CA ALA A 71 -9.95 -3.74 -5.74
C ALA A 71 -9.14 -4.08 -7.01
N GLY A 72 -8.38 -3.12 -7.59
CA GLY A 72 -7.62 -3.33 -8.82
C GLY A 72 -8.49 -3.51 -10.08
N GLN A 73 -9.74 -3.03 -10.04
CA GLN A 73 -10.70 -3.13 -11.14
C GLN A 73 -10.66 -1.87 -12.00
N PHE A 74 -9.98 -1.94 -13.13
CA PHE A 74 -9.74 -0.81 -14.01
C PHE A 74 -10.38 -0.99 -15.38
N VAL A 75 -10.89 0.13 -15.92
CA VAL A 75 -11.24 0.26 -17.34
C VAL A 75 -9.96 0.37 -18.13
N ARG A 76 -9.76 -0.51 -19.10
CA ARG A 76 -8.60 -0.51 -20.00
C ARG A 76 -8.93 0.04 -21.39
N SER A 77 -10.20 -0.02 -21.76
CA SER A 77 -10.73 0.54 -23.00
C SER A 77 -12.16 1.05 -22.76
N PHE A 78 -12.58 2.11 -23.42
CA PHE A 78 -13.90 2.71 -23.24
C PHE A 78 -15.08 1.80 -23.64
N ASP A 79 -14.82 0.70 -24.32
CA ASP A 79 -15.80 -0.29 -24.78
C ASP A 79 -15.70 -1.63 -24.05
N ASP A 80 -14.80 -1.78 -23.08
CA ASP A 80 -14.60 -3.04 -22.37
C ASP A 80 -15.71 -3.35 -21.34
N ALA A 81 -15.64 -4.53 -20.76
CA ALA A 81 -16.56 -4.94 -19.70
C ALA A 81 -16.44 -4.08 -18.44
N GLY A 82 -15.23 -3.62 -18.12
CA GLY A 82 -14.98 -2.73 -16.99
C GLY A 82 -15.66 -1.38 -17.16
N ALA A 83 -15.64 -0.81 -18.38
CA ALA A 83 -16.34 0.43 -18.70
C ALA A 83 -17.85 0.29 -18.49
N ARG A 84 -18.44 -0.80 -18.99
CA ARG A 84 -19.87 -1.12 -18.81
C ARG A 84 -20.24 -1.38 -17.35
N SER A 85 -19.33 -1.92 -16.57
CA SER A 85 -19.51 -2.21 -15.13
C SER A 85 -19.19 -1.02 -14.23
N GLY A 86 -18.78 0.14 -14.78
CA GLY A 86 -18.47 1.33 -14.00
C GLY A 86 -17.16 1.26 -13.19
N TRP A 87 -16.20 0.44 -13.62
CA TRP A 87 -14.90 0.32 -12.96
C TRP A 87 -14.08 1.61 -12.99
N CYS A 88 -12.97 1.63 -12.24
CA CYS A 88 -12.12 2.82 -12.13
C CYS A 88 -11.49 3.20 -13.48
N LEU A 89 -11.49 4.50 -13.78
CA LEU A 89 -10.98 5.06 -15.04
C LEU A 89 -9.47 5.41 -14.99
N TYR A 90 -8.73 4.95 -13.98
CA TYR A 90 -7.33 5.32 -13.77
C TYR A 90 -6.45 4.93 -14.97
N GLU A 91 -6.55 3.69 -15.44
CA GLU A 91 -5.73 3.20 -16.56
C GLU A 91 -6.06 3.85 -17.91
N VAL A 92 -7.22 4.45 -18.07
CA VAL A 92 -7.57 5.27 -19.25
C VAL A 92 -7.27 6.75 -19.04
N GLY A 93 -6.43 7.07 -18.06
CA GLY A 93 -5.83 8.40 -17.92
C GLY A 93 -6.53 9.35 -16.95
N CYS A 94 -7.34 8.86 -16.01
CA CYS A 94 -8.00 9.71 -15.01
C CYS A 94 -6.99 10.42 -14.11
N LYS A 95 -7.06 11.75 -14.04
CA LYS A 95 -6.22 12.63 -13.20
C LYS A 95 -6.83 12.88 -11.81
N GLY A 96 -7.91 12.18 -11.45
CA GLY A 96 -8.58 12.33 -10.16
C GLY A 96 -7.67 12.27 -8.93
N PRO A 97 -6.67 11.38 -8.87
CA PRO A 97 -5.72 11.32 -7.75
C PRO A 97 -4.89 12.58 -7.53
N SER A 98 -4.68 13.39 -8.58
CA SER A 98 -3.87 14.62 -8.53
C SER A 98 -4.71 15.90 -8.65
N THR A 99 -6.03 15.80 -8.61
CA THR A 99 -6.94 16.91 -8.90
C THR A 99 -7.81 17.25 -7.70
N PHE A 100 -7.72 18.48 -7.24
CA PHE A 100 -8.57 19.03 -6.17
C PHE A 100 -9.81 19.68 -6.78
N SER A 101 -10.99 19.15 -6.50
CA SER A 101 -12.25 19.66 -7.05
C SER A 101 -13.46 19.09 -6.34
N PRO A 102 -14.55 19.86 -6.19
CA PRO A 102 -15.80 19.42 -5.61
C PRO A 102 -16.67 18.56 -6.57
N CYS A 103 -16.18 18.21 -7.76
CA CYS A 103 -16.92 17.46 -8.77
C CYS A 103 -17.65 16.20 -8.27
N PRO A 104 -17.05 15.35 -7.39
CA PRO A 104 -17.74 14.16 -6.90
C PRO A 104 -18.96 14.48 -6.03
N ILE A 105 -18.94 15.60 -5.33
CA ILE A 105 -19.92 15.99 -4.30
C ILE A 105 -20.97 16.91 -4.86
N ILE A 106 -20.55 18.02 -5.47
CA ILE A 106 -21.46 19.05 -6.00
C ILE A 106 -21.98 18.65 -7.38
N GLN A 107 -21.11 18.06 -8.22
CA GLN A 107 -21.36 17.74 -9.63
C GLN A 107 -21.63 19.00 -10.46
N TRP A 108 -21.94 18.85 -11.73
CA TRP A 108 -22.22 19.95 -12.63
C TRP A 108 -23.71 20.16 -12.76
N ASN A 109 -24.10 21.42 -13.00
CA ASN A 109 -25.43 21.77 -13.42
C ASN A 109 -26.53 21.14 -12.53
N MET A 110 -26.50 21.48 -11.23
CA MET A 110 -27.45 20.99 -10.22
C MET A 110 -27.52 19.45 -10.15
N LYS A 111 -26.33 18.81 -10.09
CA LYS A 111 -26.17 17.35 -10.00
C LYS A 111 -26.65 16.56 -11.22
N SER A 112 -26.75 17.19 -12.39
CA SER A 112 -27.13 16.47 -13.61
C SER A 112 -26.05 15.51 -14.11
N GLY A 113 -24.78 15.68 -13.69
CA GLY A 113 -23.67 14.81 -14.04
C GLY A 113 -22.30 15.44 -13.83
N TRP A 114 -21.26 14.67 -14.11
CA TRP A 114 -19.86 15.10 -14.10
C TRP A 114 -19.02 14.06 -14.86
N PRO A 115 -17.77 14.37 -15.29
CA PRO A 115 -17.03 13.52 -16.23
C PRO A 115 -16.92 12.05 -15.80
N ILE A 116 -16.44 11.76 -14.58
CA ILE A 116 -16.26 10.38 -14.12
C ILE A 116 -17.62 9.67 -13.97
N GLY A 117 -18.65 10.39 -13.53
CA GLY A 117 -20.02 9.85 -13.47
C GLY A 117 -20.54 9.42 -14.83
N ALA A 118 -20.21 10.20 -15.87
CA ALA A 118 -20.56 9.93 -17.26
C ALA A 118 -19.61 8.91 -17.96
N GLY A 119 -18.66 8.33 -17.27
CA GLY A 119 -17.70 7.35 -17.84
C GLY A 119 -16.49 7.98 -18.53
N HIS A 120 -16.25 9.27 -18.36
CA HIS A 120 -15.09 9.98 -18.90
C HIS A 120 -14.03 10.21 -17.80
N PRO A 121 -12.74 9.91 -18.02
CA PRO A 121 -11.69 10.17 -17.04
C PRO A 121 -11.57 11.65 -16.71
N CYS A 122 -11.23 11.99 -15.48
CA CYS A 122 -10.91 13.36 -15.10
C CYS A 122 -9.67 13.84 -15.84
N ILE A 123 -9.73 15.02 -16.46
CA ILE A 123 -8.61 15.64 -17.17
C ILE A 123 -7.81 16.62 -16.31
N GLY A 124 -8.19 16.78 -15.03
CA GLY A 124 -7.47 17.67 -14.11
C GLY A 124 -7.75 19.16 -14.31
N CYS A 125 -8.90 19.54 -14.85
CA CYS A 125 -9.17 20.90 -15.32
C CYS A 125 -9.21 21.98 -14.22
N THR A 126 -9.15 21.64 -12.96
CA THR A 126 -9.02 22.57 -11.83
C THR A 126 -7.59 22.83 -11.42
N GLU A 127 -6.63 22.05 -11.94
CA GLU A 127 -5.23 22.19 -11.62
C GLU A 127 -4.54 23.21 -12.53
N LYS A 128 -3.54 23.88 -11.97
CA LYS A 128 -2.77 24.89 -12.70
C LYS A 128 -2.05 24.25 -13.89
N HIS A 129 -2.12 24.91 -15.04
CA HIS A 129 -1.52 24.45 -16.31
C HIS A 129 -1.97 23.04 -16.76
N PHE A 130 -3.17 22.57 -16.39
CA PHE A 130 -3.64 21.22 -16.69
C PHE A 130 -3.56 20.86 -18.18
N PHE A 131 -3.80 21.83 -19.06
CA PHE A 131 -3.79 21.68 -20.51
C PHE A 131 -2.40 21.37 -21.08
N ASP A 132 -1.35 21.78 -20.40
CA ASP A 132 0.05 21.45 -20.77
C ASP A 132 0.61 20.29 -19.92
N ARG A 133 0.27 20.26 -18.63
CA ARG A 133 0.79 19.29 -17.66
C ARG A 133 0.20 17.89 -17.83
N PHE A 134 -1.09 17.81 -18.17
CA PHE A 134 -1.81 16.55 -18.19
C PHE A 134 -2.12 16.01 -19.58
N THR A 135 -1.64 16.68 -20.62
CA THR A 135 -1.72 16.20 -22.00
C THR A 135 -0.62 15.14 -22.24
N PRO A 136 -0.94 14.03 -22.90
CA PRO A 136 -2.24 13.60 -23.43
C PRO A 136 -3.20 13.10 -22.33
N PHE A 137 -4.48 13.55 -22.39
CA PHE A 137 -5.44 13.33 -21.29
C PHE A 137 -5.80 11.87 -21.04
N TYR A 138 -5.67 11.01 -22.03
CA TYR A 138 -6.00 9.58 -21.93
C TYR A 138 -4.81 8.68 -21.61
N SER A 139 -3.68 9.24 -21.24
CA SER A 139 -2.55 8.50 -20.69
C SER A 139 -2.49 8.66 -19.18
N THR A 140 -2.01 7.65 -18.49
CA THR A 140 -1.71 7.74 -17.05
C THR A 140 -0.65 8.80 -16.80
N LEU A 141 -0.70 9.44 -15.63
CA LEU A 141 0.40 10.30 -15.20
C LEU A 141 1.65 9.45 -14.98
N PRO A 142 2.84 9.95 -15.30
CA PRO A 142 4.07 9.31 -14.85
C PRO A 142 4.08 9.27 -13.31
N ASP A 143 4.32 8.09 -12.78
CA ASP A 143 4.07 7.78 -11.37
C ASP A 143 5.05 8.47 -10.38
N VAL A 144 6.17 9.00 -10.84
CA VAL A 144 7.13 9.75 -9.99
C VAL A 144 7.78 10.89 -10.79
N GLU A 145 7.37 12.12 -10.53
CA GLU A 145 8.11 13.30 -10.96
C GLU A 145 9.29 13.54 -10.00
N GLY A 146 10.51 13.58 -10.51
CA GLY A 146 11.62 14.14 -9.73
C GLY A 146 13.00 13.52 -9.92
N LEU A 147 13.13 12.31 -10.45
CA LEU A 147 14.44 11.64 -10.62
C LEU A 147 14.78 11.29 -12.08
N GLY A 148 14.01 11.78 -13.06
CA GLY A 148 14.22 11.44 -14.47
C GLY A 148 14.00 9.95 -14.79
N ILE A 149 13.36 9.20 -13.90
CA ILE A 149 13.07 7.79 -14.05
C ILE A 149 11.55 7.66 -14.10
N GLU A 150 11.01 7.31 -15.26
CA GLU A 150 9.64 6.87 -15.41
C GLU A 150 9.48 5.48 -14.79
N ALA A 151 9.29 5.41 -13.47
CA ALA A 151 9.03 4.18 -12.77
C ALA A 151 7.61 4.23 -12.19
N SER A 152 6.81 3.20 -12.44
CA SER A 152 5.50 3.09 -11.79
C SER A 152 5.68 3.01 -10.28
N ALA A 153 4.78 3.65 -9.51
CA ALA A 153 4.78 3.62 -8.05
C ALA A 153 4.81 2.18 -7.52
N GLU A 154 4.17 1.26 -8.25
CA GLU A 154 4.18 -0.17 -7.97
C GLU A 154 5.60 -0.77 -8.08
N LYS A 155 6.36 -0.45 -9.14
CA LYS A 155 7.75 -0.93 -9.30
C LYS A 155 8.66 -0.38 -8.22
N VAL A 156 8.50 0.89 -7.86
CA VAL A 156 9.24 1.53 -6.76
C VAL A 156 8.87 0.85 -5.43
N GLY A 157 7.58 0.60 -5.18
CA GLY A 157 7.10 -0.09 -4.00
C GLY A 157 7.68 -1.51 -3.87
N TRP A 158 7.63 -2.31 -4.92
CA TRP A 158 8.25 -3.64 -4.96
C TRP A 158 9.77 -3.59 -4.77
N GLY A 159 10.44 -2.58 -5.33
CA GLY A 159 11.86 -2.35 -5.13
C GLY A 159 12.20 -2.09 -3.66
N LEU A 160 11.45 -1.23 -2.98
CA LEU A 160 11.62 -0.92 -1.56
C LEU A 160 11.35 -2.12 -0.66
N ILE A 161 10.30 -2.90 -0.95
CA ILE A 161 10.00 -4.15 -0.24
C ILE A 161 11.13 -5.15 -0.42
N GLY A 162 11.67 -5.30 -1.63
CA GLY A 162 12.81 -6.16 -1.92
C GLY A 162 14.05 -5.78 -1.10
N VAL A 163 14.41 -4.50 -1.06
CA VAL A 163 15.55 -3.98 -0.27
C VAL A 163 15.33 -4.24 1.22
N ALA A 164 14.13 -3.98 1.75
CA ALA A 164 13.80 -4.23 3.14
C ALA A 164 13.87 -5.72 3.49
N ALA A 165 13.36 -6.60 2.62
CA ALA A 165 13.42 -8.05 2.81
C ALA A 165 14.86 -8.58 2.84
N VAL A 166 15.71 -8.12 1.91
CA VAL A 166 17.14 -8.48 1.90
C VAL A 166 17.83 -7.97 3.16
N GLY A 167 17.58 -6.73 3.56
CA GLY A 167 18.17 -6.14 4.77
C GLY A 167 17.80 -6.91 6.03
N THR A 168 16.53 -7.30 6.17
CA THR A 168 16.07 -8.10 7.31
C THR A 168 16.65 -9.52 7.30
N ALA A 169 16.77 -10.15 6.14
CA ALA A 169 17.39 -11.45 6.00
C ALA A 169 18.88 -11.43 6.39
N ILE A 170 19.64 -10.43 5.94
CA ILE A 170 21.05 -10.23 6.31
C ILE A 170 21.16 -10.00 7.82
N HIS A 171 20.36 -9.09 8.37
CA HIS A 171 20.38 -8.79 9.80
C HIS A 171 20.05 -10.02 10.65
N GLY A 172 19.01 -10.77 10.27
CA GLY A 172 18.63 -12.02 10.94
C GLY A 172 19.74 -13.07 10.89
N SER A 173 20.38 -13.24 9.73
CA SER A 173 21.50 -14.18 9.58
C SER A 173 22.69 -13.82 10.46
N VAL A 174 23.10 -12.54 10.45
CA VAL A 174 24.19 -12.04 11.29
C VAL A 174 23.88 -12.22 12.78
N THR A 175 22.64 -11.93 13.19
CA THR A 175 22.21 -12.07 14.58
C THR A 175 22.23 -13.55 15.00
N THR A 176 21.76 -14.45 14.15
CA THR A 176 21.76 -15.88 14.40
C THR A 176 23.19 -16.43 14.54
N VAL A 177 24.07 -16.06 13.60
CA VAL A 177 25.48 -16.49 13.67
C VAL A 177 26.16 -15.98 14.96
N LYS A 178 25.93 -14.69 15.31
CA LYS A 178 26.47 -14.14 16.57
C LYS A 178 25.92 -14.85 17.81
N SER A 179 24.64 -15.20 17.83
CA SER A 179 24.01 -15.90 18.94
C SER A 179 24.57 -17.33 19.08
N MET A 180 24.77 -18.04 17.95
CA MET A 180 25.39 -19.36 17.94
C MET A 180 26.88 -19.32 18.43
N ALA A 181 27.62 -18.32 17.96
CA ALA A 181 29.00 -18.13 18.42
C ALA A 181 29.09 -17.87 19.93
N ARG A 182 28.24 -17.03 20.49
CA ARG A 182 28.14 -16.78 21.93
C ARG A 182 27.79 -18.04 22.73
N ARG A 183 26.85 -18.85 22.23
CA ARG A 183 26.46 -20.11 22.88
C ARG A 183 27.62 -21.12 22.89
N ARG A 184 28.38 -21.22 21.79
CA ARG A 184 29.58 -22.06 21.73
C ARG A 184 30.62 -21.61 22.73
N SER A 185 30.94 -20.29 22.74
CA SER A 185 31.90 -19.73 23.70
C SER A 185 31.50 -20.00 25.17
N ALA A 186 30.23 -19.83 25.51
CA ALA A 186 29.73 -20.11 26.85
C ALA A 186 29.80 -21.61 27.21
N HIS A 187 29.54 -22.49 26.23
CA HIS A 187 29.67 -23.93 26.45
C HIS A 187 31.11 -24.36 26.59
N ASP A 188 32.04 -23.77 25.83
CA ASP A 188 33.48 -24.04 25.94
C ASP A 188 34.04 -23.55 27.30
N GLU A 189 33.58 -22.40 27.82
CA GLU A 189 33.93 -21.92 29.16
C GLU A 189 33.40 -22.84 30.27
N GLU A 190 32.16 -23.35 30.13
CA GLU A 190 31.57 -24.29 31.08
C GLU A 190 32.33 -25.63 31.11
N LEU A 191 32.72 -26.14 29.93
CA LEU A 191 33.56 -27.34 29.81
C LEU A 191 34.93 -27.13 30.44
N LEU A 192 35.61 -26.02 30.19
CA LEU A 192 36.91 -25.70 30.78
C LEU A 192 36.81 -25.57 32.30
N ALA A 193 35.75 -24.98 32.83
CA ALA A 193 35.52 -24.91 34.27
C ALA A 193 35.33 -26.31 34.90
N ALA A 194 34.53 -27.16 34.22
CA ALA A 194 34.32 -28.54 34.70
C ALA A 194 35.59 -29.39 34.66
N PHE A 195 36.47 -29.22 33.68
CA PHE A 195 37.78 -29.89 33.64
C PHE A 195 38.75 -29.34 34.70
N GLY A 196 38.72 -28.04 34.99
CA GLY A 196 39.53 -27.41 36.03
C GLY A 196 39.20 -27.94 37.45
N GLU A 197 37.91 -28.15 37.73
CA GLU A 197 37.46 -28.73 39.01
C GLU A 197 37.91 -30.20 39.21
N MET A 198 38.05 -30.96 38.11
CA MET A 198 38.54 -32.36 38.21
C MET A 198 40.06 -32.47 38.55
N ASP A 199 40.86 -31.49 38.10
CA ASP A 199 42.32 -31.51 38.44
C ASP A 199 42.57 -31.15 39.90
N ASP A 200 41.78 -30.32 40.53
CA ASP A 200 41.91 -29.94 41.94
C ASP A 200 41.59 -31.10 42.89
N HIS A 201 40.75 -32.06 42.48
CA HIS A 201 40.44 -33.26 43.27
C HIS A 201 41.52 -34.35 43.19
N HIS A 202 42.40 -34.31 42.19
CA HIS A 202 43.50 -35.27 42.09
C HIS A 202 44.76 -34.92 42.93
N HIS A 203 44.87 -33.69 43.40
CA HIS A 203 45.97 -33.28 44.27
C HIS A 203 45.71 -33.40 45.79
N ALA A 204 44.45 -33.70 46.18
CA ALA A 204 44.09 -33.84 47.61
C ALA A 204 44.07 -35.29 48.13
N GLY A 205 44.47 -36.30 47.35
CA GLY A 205 44.41 -37.71 47.74
C GLY A 205 45.73 -38.41 47.59
N GLY A 206 46.70 -38.06 48.46
CA GLY A 206 47.93 -38.83 48.61
C GLY A 206 47.73 -40.06 49.47
N LEU A 207 48.20 -41.20 48.95
CA LEU A 207 48.54 -42.44 49.68
C LEU A 207 47.38 -43.21 50.33
N VAL A 208 46.96 -44.30 49.71
CA VAL A 208 47.11 -45.70 50.30
C VAL A 208 46.89 -46.70 49.15
N GLY A 209 47.77 -47.66 49.10
CA GLY A 209 47.96 -48.61 48.03
C GLY A 209 47.14 -49.89 48.10
N ARG A 210 47.38 -50.64 47.05
CA ARG A 210 47.31 -52.12 46.91
C ARG A 210 45.99 -52.79 46.55
N ASN A 211 46.13 -53.42 45.40
CA ASN A 211 45.61 -54.74 45.03
C ASN A 211 44.10 -54.96 44.89
N LEU A 212 43.64 -55.32 43.71
CA LEU A 212 43.42 -56.74 43.33
C LEU A 212 42.82 -56.86 41.96
N LEU A 213 43.39 -57.77 41.18
CA LEU A 213 42.87 -58.34 39.97
C LEU A 213 41.53 -59.04 40.21
N ALA A 214 40.57 -58.89 39.34
CA ALA A 214 39.74 -59.98 38.78
C ALA A 214 38.52 -59.44 38.03
N GLY A 215 38.42 -59.66 36.76
CA GLY A 215 37.47 -60.49 36.10
C GLY A 215 36.01 -60.04 36.09
N GLY A 216 35.47 -59.77 34.89
CA GLY A 216 34.04 -59.68 34.69
C GLY A 216 33.70 -59.08 33.34
N HIS A 217 33.62 -59.95 32.36
CA HIS A 217 32.88 -59.68 31.08
C HIS A 217 31.43 -59.45 31.41
N GLU A 218 30.90 -58.36 31.01
CA GLU A 218 29.43 -58.25 30.78
C GLU A 218 29.13 -57.49 29.51
N VAL A 219 28.24 -58.09 28.77
CA VAL A 219 27.76 -57.84 27.42
C VAL A 219 26.90 -56.58 27.39
N PHE A 220 27.20 -55.69 26.49
CA PHE A 220 26.40 -54.51 26.23
C PHE A 220 25.27 -54.88 25.26
N GLU A 221 24.03 -54.90 25.74
CA GLU A 221 22.83 -55.03 24.96
C GLU A 221 22.37 -53.69 24.42
N GLU A 222 22.20 -53.56 23.09
CA GLU A 222 21.59 -52.43 22.42
C GLU A 222 20.06 -52.44 22.67
N PRO A 223 19.44 -51.31 22.92
CA PRO A 223 17.97 -51.20 22.79
C PRO A 223 17.59 -50.78 21.38
N ARG A 224 16.73 -51.59 20.82
CA ARG A 224 16.13 -51.51 19.47
C ARG A 224 15.29 -50.26 19.27
N SER A 225 15.38 -49.77 18.06
CA SER A 225 14.48 -48.78 17.41
C SER A 225 13.01 -49.17 17.53
N GLY A 226 12.23 -48.26 18.06
CA GLY A 226 10.77 -48.33 17.99
C GLY A 226 10.25 -47.41 16.86
N THR A 227 9.79 -48.02 15.81
CA THR A 227 8.94 -47.44 14.79
C THR A 227 7.49 -47.40 15.28
N ALA A 228 6.84 -46.27 15.20
CA ALA A 228 5.40 -46.14 15.08
C ALA A 228 5.13 -44.66 14.77
N GLY A 229 4.28 -44.27 13.88
CA GLY A 229 3.13 -44.84 13.21
C GLY A 229 2.43 -43.64 12.63
N THR A 230 2.27 -43.65 11.36
CA THR A 230 1.44 -42.72 10.59
C THR A 230 0.01 -42.85 11.04
N ASP A 231 -0.65 -41.75 11.28
CA ASP A 231 -2.11 -41.72 11.17
C ASP A 231 -2.57 -40.46 10.39
N SER A 232 -3.13 -40.77 9.27
CA SER A 232 -3.80 -39.91 8.32
C SER A 232 -5.26 -39.82 8.69
N GLY A 233 -5.77 -38.61 8.88
CA GLY A 233 -7.17 -38.37 9.08
C GLY A 233 -7.64 -37.19 8.23
N ALA A 234 -7.93 -37.48 6.96
CA ALA A 234 -8.70 -36.60 6.10
C ALA A 234 -10.19 -36.83 6.39
N THR A 235 -10.93 -35.79 6.66
CA THR A 235 -12.38 -35.77 6.45
C THR A 235 -12.77 -34.43 5.84
N SER A 236 -13.18 -34.52 4.61
CA SER A 236 -14.01 -33.58 3.87
C SER A 236 -15.47 -33.80 4.25
N PRO A 237 -16.32 -32.83 4.29
CA PRO A 237 -17.74 -33.01 3.96
C PRO A 237 -18.09 -32.16 2.72
N ASP A 238 -18.48 -32.79 1.79
CA ASP A 238 -19.64 -33.12 0.98
C ASP A 238 -20.60 -31.97 0.68
N ASP A 239 -20.82 -31.86 -0.61
CA ASP A 239 -21.77 -31.05 -1.36
C ASP A 239 -23.23 -31.28 -0.93
N THR A 240 -24.01 -30.21 -0.93
CA THR A 240 -25.43 -30.33 -1.27
C THR A 240 -25.86 -29.15 -2.14
N ASP A 241 -26.05 -29.49 -3.40
CA ASP A 241 -26.90 -28.81 -4.36
C ASP A 241 -28.30 -28.56 -3.79
N THR A 242 -28.83 -27.38 -4.02
CA THR A 242 -30.27 -27.20 -4.19
C THR A 242 -30.55 -26.12 -5.23
N ASP A 243 -30.80 -26.57 -6.43
CA ASP A 243 -31.61 -25.89 -7.43
C ASP A 243 -32.97 -25.51 -6.86
N THR A 244 -33.34 -24.26 -7.02
CA THR A 244 -34.74 -23.87 -7.16
C THR A 244 -34.93 -22.80 -8.19
N ASN A 245 -35.25 -23.29 -9.34
CA ASN A 245 -36.01 -22.68 -10.42
C ASN A 245 -37.26 -21.93 -9.88
N ASN A 246 -37.41 -20.67 -10.15
CA ASN A 246 -38.75 -20.07 -10.18
C ASN A 246 -38.88 -19.03 -11.30
N SER A 247 -39.50 -19.47 -12.35
CA SER A 247 -40.12 -18.69 -13.38
C SER A 247 -41.38 -17.98 -12.85
N GLY A 248 -41.50 -16.68 -13.02
CA GLY A 248 -42.68 -15.91 -12.74
C GLY A 248 -42.82 -14.78 -13.76
N LYS A 249 -43.71 -15.02 -14.73
CA LYS A 249 -44.31 -14.04 -15.64
C LYS A 249 -45.20 -13.05 -14.88
N GLY A 250 -45.34 -11.86 -15.42
CA GLY A 250 -46.57 -11.11 -15.30
C GLY A 250 -46.39 -9.63 -15.18
N GLU A 251 -46.87 -8.96 -16.23
CA GLU A 251 -47.38 -7.60 -16.44
C GLU A 251 -46.41 -6.43 -16.34
#